data_7ce4f44b18e91b0de734da1d9267bc87
#
_entry.id   7ce4f44b18e91b0de734da1d9267bc87
#
_cell.length_a   1.000
_cell.length_b   1.000
_cell.length_c   1.000
_cell.angle_alpha   90.00
_cell.angle_beta   90.00
_cell.angle_gamma   90.00
#
_symmetry.space_group_name_H-M   'P 1'
#
loop_
_entity.id
_entity.type
_entity.pdbx_description
1 polymer ?
#
loop_
_entity_poly.entity_id
_entity_poly.type
_entity_poly.pdbx_seq_one_letter_code
_entity_poly.pdbx_strand_id
1 'polypeptide(L)'
;MDLRPVALGAPVTAYDPSRPTPAAIVSGEVAAHDAPHPLSVFDMFRIGIGPSSSHTVGPMRAGLAFTTELTALTPPSHITIDLFGSLGATGRGHSTDRAVLLGLAGYDPETVDIDTVEAILPTLARTGTLTLPSDTRIPLNIAEDIRFVPRTVLPYHVNALTLTATGQDGDVILQRTYYSVGGGFVMLQTNDDPQNPEVSSLASSQAGVGIDIPAPHPFASAAQLLAQCDEASLSIADLVRTNEEAVRPRDTLNAYLDRIADTMFDCVDAGTSAAGILPGGLDVPRRARALAGKLAQRLTGIPASPVESMDEAGAGSSARRAAGAAWASTTADPMRAMDWVNLFALAVNEENAAGHRVVTAPTNGAAGVIPAVLGYLVTHCPETGSVPGVAAGPATEDGAVQPLRHIRMTPSPSADSLAGCTDSGDEATASSVEGCVARRRALVHEFLLAATAIGALIKTNASIAGAEVGCQGEVGSASAMAAAGLAQALGGTPQQVENAAEIAMEHSLGLTCDPVAGLVQVPCIERNAIAAVKAINAARMALWGDGRHMVSLDVVIETMRQTGNDMLSKYKETSEGGLAVNVVEC
;
A
#
# COMPACT_ATOMS: atom_id res chain seq x y z
N MET A 1 -52.97 -18.54 8.97
CA MET A 1 -51.60 -18.28 9.39
C MET A 1 -51.58 -16.95 10.15
N ASP A 2 -51.57 -17.07 11.46
CA ASP A 2 -51.63 -15.91 12.39
C ASP A 2 -50.25 -15.24 12.46
N LEU A 3 -50.13 -14.05 11.92
CA LEU A 3 -48.95 -13.19 12.10
C LEU A 3 -49.11 -12.42 13.41
N ARG A 4 -48.50 -12.89 14.49
CA ARG A 4 -48.35 -12.11 15.72
C ARG A 4 -47.32 -10.98 15.48
N PRO A 5 -47.61 -9.73 15.94
CA PRO A 5 -46.62 -8.66 15.84
C PRO A 5 -45.44 -8.92 16.77
N VAL A 6 -44.24 -8.80 16.23
CA VAL A 6 -42.98 -8.81 17.00
C VAL A 6 -42.96 -7.54 17.84
N ALA A 7 -42.84 -7.68 19.15
CA ALA A 7 -42.71 -6.55 20.07
C ALA A 7 -41.46 -5.73 19.72
N LEU A 8 -41.67 -4.43 19.43
CA LEU A 8 -40.61 -3.45 19.33
C LEU A 8 -39.87 -3.40 20.67
N GLY A 9 -38.55 -3.64 20.63
CA GLY A 9 -37.67 -3.59 21.79
C GLY A 9 -37.77 -2.28 22.54
N ALA A 10 -37.37 -2.30 23.81
CA ALA A 10 -37.39 -1.20 24.75
C ALA A 10 -36.79 0.10 24.14
N PRO A 11 -37.29 1.27 24.53
CA PRO A 11 -36.80 2.55 24.02
C PRO A 11 -35.31 2.68 24.32
N VAL A 12 -34.55 3.09 23.31
CA VAL A 12 -33.15 3.49 23.44
C VAL A 12 -33.08 4.53 24.56
N THR A 13 -32.45 4.20 25.67
CA THR A 13 -32.28 5.14 26.79
C THR A 13 -31.49 6.35 26.27
N ALA A 14 -32.02 7.54 26.59
CA ALA A 14 -31.41 8.81 26.25
C ALA A 14 -29.94 8.81 26.72
N TYR A 15 -29.06 9.37 25.88
CA TYR A 15 -27.64 9.58 26.17
C TYR A 15 -27.48 10.27 27.54
N ASP A 16 -26.81 9.59 28.47
CA ASP A 16 -26.45 10.11 29.79
C ASP A 16 -25.00 10.63 29.72
N PRO A 17 -24.79 11.95 29.70
CA PRO A 17 -23.46 12.52 29.63
C PRO A 17 -22.61 12.30 30.90
N SER A 18 -23.16 11.74 31.97
CA SER A 18 -22.44 11.41 33.21
C SER A 18 -21.88 9.97 33.22
N ARG A 19 -22.25 9.11 32.26
CA ARG A 19 -21.63 7.79 32.14
C ARG A 19 -20.24 7.95 31.53
N PRO A 20 -19.21 7.39 32.17
CA PRO A 20 -17.88 7.38 31.56
C PRO A 20 -17.97 6.64 30.23
N THR A 21 -17.54 7.32 29.15
CA THR A 21 -17.38 6.72 27.84
C THR A 21 -16.38 5.56 27.92
N PRO A 22 -16.48 4.50 27.07
CA PRO A 22 -15.51 3.40 27.06
C PRO A 22 -14.06 3.84 26.92
N ALA A 23 -13.79 5.03 26.40
CA ALA A 23 -12.47 5.67 26.38
C ALA A 23 -11.84 5.86 27.78
N ALA A 24 -12.67 5.97 28.84
CA ALA A 24 -12.17 6.08 30.21
C ALA A 24 -11.61 4.76 30.80
N ILE A 25 -11.81 3.63 30.09
CA ILE A 25 -11.31 2.31 30.54
C ILE A 25 -9.90 2.03 29.99
N VAL A 26 -9.45 2.77 28.96
CA VAL A 26 -8.11 2.64 28.35
C VAL A 26 -7.12 3.67 28.91
N SER A 27 -7.57 4.66 29.66
CA SER A 27 -6.71 5.63 30.35
C SER A 27 -6.15 5.09 31.68
N GLY A 28 -5.41 3.98 31.65
CA GLY A 28 -4.30 3.82 32.56
C GLY A 28 -3.29 4.91 32.16
N GLU A 29 -3.00 5.85 33.05
CA GLU A 29 -1.90 6.79 32.90
C GLU A 29 -0.59 6.03 32.66
N VAL A 30 -0.29 5.75 31.37
CA VAL A 30 1.08 5.40 30.97
C VAL A 30 1.86 6.71 31.11
N ALA A 31 2.78 6.75 32.04
CA ALA A 31 3.65 7.91 32.22
C ALA A 31 4.28 8.25 30.87
N ALA A 32 4.32 9.53 30.51
CA ALA A 32 4.79 10.03 29.19
C ALA A 32 6.22 9.57 28.80
N HIS A 33 6.97 8.97 29.74
CA HIS A 33 8.29 8.41 29.52
C HIS A 33 8.32 6.95 29.05
N ASP A 34 7.18 6.22 29.09
CA ASP A 34 7.09 4.80 28.73
C ASP A 34 6.27 4.56 27.45
N ALA A 35 5.82 5.63 26.77
CA ALA A 35 5.10 5.49 25.50
C ALA A 35 6.08 5.04 24.41
N PRO A 36 5.77 3.95 23.67
CA PRO A 36 6.64 3.50 22.58
C PRO A 36 6.79 4.57 21.52
N HIS A 37 7.97 4.65 20.91
CA HIS A 37 8.20 5.55 19.78
C HIS A 37 7.20 5.21 18.66
N PRO A 38 6.45 6.18 18.11
CA PRO A 38 5.54 5.91 16.99
C PRO A 38 6.28 5.31 15.81
N LEU A 39 5.60 4.47 15.02
CA LEU A 39 6.19 3.92 13.79
C LEU A 39 6.61 5.05 12.85
N SER A 40 7.77 4.89 12.27
CA SER A 40 8.43 5.86 11.40
C SER A 40 7.85 5.86 9.98
N VAL A 41 8.08 6.94 9.24
CA VAL A 41 7.84 6.98 7.80
C VAL A 41 8.61 5.87 7.06
N PHE A 42 9.79 5.48 7.56
CA PHE A 42 10.59 4.36 7.04
C PHE A 42 9.97 2.98 7.31
N ASP A 43 9.02 2.90 8.22
CA ASP A 43 8.24 1.71 8.51
C ASP A 43 6.96 1.64 7.68
N MET A 44 6.29 2.77 7.52
CA MET A 44 4.98 2.84 6.87
C MET A 44 5.05 2.87 5.34
N PHE A 45 6.14 3.40 4.79
CA PHE A 45 6.38 3.46 3.35
C PHE A 45 7.67 2.72 3.02
N ARG A 46 7.58 1.65 2.26
CA ARG A 46 8.74 0.84 1.87
C ARG A 46 8.70 0.51 0.40
N ILE A 47 9.82 0.72 -0.28
CA ILE A 47 9.96 0.27 -1.66
C ILE A 47 10.13 -1.25 -1.65
N GLY A 48 9.48 -1.92 -2.58
CA GLY A 48 9.56 -3.37 -2.73
C GLY A 48 8.98 -3.83 -4.06
N ILE A 49 8.64 -5.11 -4.13
CA ILE A 49 8.02 -5.73 -5.30
C ILE A 49 6.65 -6.31 -4.94
N GLY A 50 5.75 -6.34 -5.96
CA GLY A 50 4.45 -6.99 -5.81
C GLY A 50 4.51 -8.53 -5.78
N PRO A 51 3.37 -9.17 -5.57
CA PRO A 51 2.06 -8.55 -5.38
C PRO A 51 1.65 -8.31 -3.92
N SER A 52 2.37 -8.85 -2.91
CA SER A 52 1.94 -8.81 -1.51
C SER A 52 3.05 -8.42 -0.55
N SER A 53 2.76 -7.54 0.41
CA SER A 53 3.74 -7.21 1.47
C SER A 53 3.97 -8.37 2.44
N SER A 54 2.92 -9.13 2.78
CA SER A 54 3.00 -10.26 3.71
C SER A 54 3.44 -11.57 3.04
N HIS A 55 3.05 -11.80 1.78
CA HIS A 55 3.33 -13.06 1.07
C HIS A 55 4.51 -12.98 0.09
N THR A 56 5.01 -11.78 -0.23
CA THR A 56 6.13 -11.57 -1.15
C THR A 56 7.28 -10.86 -0.44
N VAL A 57 7.11 -9.60 -0.03
CA VAL A 57 8.18 -8.78 0.55
C VAL A 57 8.71 -9.38 1.86
N GLY A 58 7.82 -9.80 2.76
CA GLY A 58 8.19 -10.43 4.04
C GLY A 58 8.99 -11.72 3.86
N PRO A 59 8.49 -12.71 3.10
CA PRO A 59 9.23 -13.93 2.79
C PRO A 59 10.56 -13.69 2.07
N MET A 60 10.65 -12.70 1.17
CA MET A 60 11.92 -12.32 0.54
C MET A 60 12.93 -11.78 1.55
N ARG A 61 12.50 -10.93 2.49
CA ARG A 61 13.34 -10.44 3.59
C ARG A 61 13.77 -11.55 4.53
N ALA A 62 12.89 -12.50 4.82
CA ALA A 62 13.22 -13.68 5.63
C ALA A 62 14.31 -14.53 4.95
N GLY A 63 14.18 -14.77 3.64
CA GLY A 63 15.19 -15.47 2.84
C GLY A 63 16.53 -14.74 2.83
N LEU A 64 16.53 -13.41 2.67
CA LEU A 64 17.73 -12.58 2.69
C LEU A 64 18.40 -12.60 4.08
N ALA A 65 17.63 -12.51 5.16
CA ALA A 65 18.16 -12.58 6.53
C ALA A 65 18.79 -13.96 6.81
N PHE A 66 18.10 -15.03 6.40
CA PHE A 66 18.58 -16.38 6.54
C PHE A 66 19.90 -16.60 5.80
N THR A 67 19.98 -16.21 4.54
CA THR A 67 21.21 -16.39 3.74
C THR A 67 22.35 -15.51 4.24
N THR A 68 22.05 -14.34 4.80
CA THR A 68 23.05 -13.46 5.43
C THR A 68 23.69 -14.14 6.64
N GLU A 69 22.87 -14.73 7.53
CA GLU A 69 23.37 -15.52 8.66
C GLU A 69 24.14 -16.75 8.20
N LEU A 70 23.62 -17.47 7.20
CA LEU A 70 24.21 -18.68 6.64
C LEU A 70 25.60 -18.44 6.03
N THR A 71 25.87 -17.25 5.51
CA THR A 71 27.17 -16.89 4.90
C THR A 71 28.33 -16.97 5.89
N ALA A 72 28.06 -16.83 7.19
CA ALA A 72 29.06 -16.95 8.25
C ALA A 72 29.31 -18.41 8.72
N LEU A 73 28.56 -19.37 8.17
CA LEU A 73 28.59 -20.78 8.55
C LEU A 73 29.19 -21.64 7.43
N THR A 74 29.25 -22.96 7.68
CA THR A 74 29.67 -23.94 6.66
C THR A 74 28.67 -23.90 5.47
N PRO A 75 29.14 -23.93 4.22
CA PRO A 75 28.30 -23.97 3.05
C PRO A 75 27.30 -25.14 3.11
N PRO A 76 26.00 -24.91 2.87
CA PRO A 76 25.01 -25.98 2.86
C PRO A 76 25.10 -26.81 1.59
N SER A 77 24.65 -28.05 1.68
CA SER A 77 24.42 -28.92 0.52
C SER A 77 22.97 -28.89 0.04
N HIS A 78 22.04 -28.49 0.94
CA HIS A 78 20.61 -28.47 0.65
C HIS A 78 19.87 -27.44 1.51
N ILE A 79 18.80 -26.84 0.97
CA ILE A 79 17.89 -25.94 1.71
C ILE A 79 16.45 -26.38 1.45
N THR A 80 15.68 -26.50 2.54
CA THR A 80 14.22 -26.72 2.49
C THR A 80 13.47 -25.52 3.02
N ILE A 81 12.29 -25.28 2.46
CA ILE A 81 11.42 -24.11 2.73
C ILE A 81 10.03 -24.63 3.08
N ASP A 82 9.58 -24.40 4.31
CA ASP A 82 8.22 -24.72 4.75
C ASP A 82 7.40 -23.44 4.86
N LEU A 83 6.28 -23.37 4.12
CA LEU A 83 5.34 -22.25 4.10
C LEU A 83 4.04 -22.66 4.80
N PHE A 84 3.74 -22.04 5.95
CA PHE A 84 2.62 -22.44 6.81
C PHE A 84 1.43 -21.48 6.69
N GLY A 85 0.25 -21.95 7.10
CA GLY A 85 -0.98 -21.17 7.21
C GLY A 85 -1.35 -20.46 5.93
N SER A 86 -1.53 -19.14 5.96
CA SER A 86 -1.90 -18.37 4.78
C SER A 86 -0.79 -18.35 3.71
N LEU A 87 0.50 -18.34 4.10
CA LEU A 87 1.60 -18.49 3.12
C LEU A 87 1.52 -19.82 2.38
N GLY A 88 1.07 -20.89 3.06
CA GLY A 88 0.83 -22.19 2.44
C GLY A 88 -0.41 -22.23 1.55
N ALA A 89 -1.47 -21.52 1.95
CA ALA A 89 -2.76 -21.55 1.24
C ALA A 89 -2.76 -20.72 -0.05
N THR A 90 -2.25 -19.51 -0.01
CA THR A 90 -2.32 -18.54 -1.12
C THR A 90 -0.94 -18.17 -1.70
N GLY A 91 0.13 -18.74 -1.16
CA GLY A 91 1.50 -18.34 -1.50
C GLY A 91 1.86 -18.50 -2.98
N ARG A 92 1.28 -19.48 -3.70
CA ARG A 92 1.48 -19.62 -5.15
C ARG A 92 0.91 -18.43 -5.92
N GLY A 93 -0.30 -17.97 -5.56
CA GLY A 93 -0.93 -16.80 -6.16
C GLY A 93 -0.19 -15.49 -5.86
N HIS A 94 0.54 -15.44 -4.73
CA HIS A 94 1.35 -14.30 -4.31
C HIS A 94 2.84 -14.43 -4.66
N SER A 95 3.24 -15.45 -5.41
CA SER A 95 4.64 -15.73 -5.77
C SER A 95 5.59 -15.82 -4.55
N THR A 96 5.12 -16.42 -3.45
CA THR A 96 5.90 -16.55 -2.21
C THR A 96 7.15 -17.41 -2.41
N ASP A 97 7.04 -18.48 -3.20
CA ASP A 97 8.16 -19.32 -3.65
C ASP A 97 9.26 -18.50 -4.34
N ARG A 98 8.88 -17.72 -5.36
CA ARG A 98 9.78 -16.81 -6.06
C ARG A 98 10.45 -15.82 -5.10
N ALA A 99 9.68 -15.25 -4.19
CA ALA A 99 10.17 -14.25 -3.24
C ALA A 99 11.22 -14.80 -2.28
N VAL A 100 10.97 -15.97 -1.67
CA VAL A 100 11.95 -16.64 -0.79
C VAL A 100 13.22 -16.97 -1.55
N LEU A 101 13.12 -17.48 -2.79
CA LEU A 101 14.27 -17.80 -3.61
C LEU A 101 15.12 -16.58 -3.96
N LEU A 102 14.48 -15.42 -4.27
CA LEU A 102 15.18 -14.16 -4.47
C LEU A 102 15.94 -13.74 -3.20
N GLY A 103 15.31 -13.83 -2.04
CA GLY A 103 15.97 -13.54 -0.76
C GLY A 103 17.14 -14.45 -0.47
N LEU A 104 16.99 -15.77 -0.69
CA LEU A 104 18.06 -16.75 -0.54
C LEU A 104 19.23 -16.50 -1.52
N ALA A 105 18.94 -16.01 -2.73
CA ALA A 105 19.95 -15.58 -3.69
C ALA A 105 20.62 -14.24 -3.33
N GLY A 106 20.23 -13.60 -2.20
CA GLY A 106 20.83 -12.37 -1.69
C GLY A 106 20.24 -11.09 -2.23
N TYR A 107 19.10 -11.14 -2.91
CA TYR A 107 18.43 -9.95 -3.42
C TYR A 107 17.55 -9.29 -2.36
N ASP A 108 17.65 -7.97 -2.28
CA ASP A 108 16.79 -7.13 -1.43
C ASP A 108 15.56 -6.67 -2.23
N PRO A 109 14.33 -6.74 -1.66
CA PRO A 109 13.12 -6.33 -2.36
C PRO A 109 13.10 -4.86 -2.80
N GLU A 110 13.90 -4.00 -2.16
CA GLU A 110 13.98 -2.59 -2.49
C GLU A 110 14.81 -2.31 -3.74
N THR A 111 15.83 -3.13 -4.00
CA THR A 111 16.84 -2.86 -5.04
C THR A 111 16.90 -3.90 -6.15
N VAL A 112 16.26 -5.06 -5.99
CA VAL A 112 16.29 -6.13 -7.01
C VAL A 112 15.80 -5.62 -8.37
N ASP A 113 16.49 -5.98 -9.44
CA ASP A 113 16.07 -5.69 -10.80
C ASP A 113 14.85 -6.55 -11.19
N ILE A 114 13.87 -5.95 -11.88
CA ILE A 114 12.64 -6.63 -12.30
C ILE A 114 12.96 -7.78 -13.28
N ASP A 115 13.92 -7.63 -14.18
CA ASP A 115 14.37 -8.71 -15.07
C ASP A 115 14.89 -9.91 -14.26
N THR A 116 15.56 -9.67 -13.13
CA THR A 116 16.00 -10.73 -12.20
C THR A 116 14.81 -11.40 -11.51
N VAL A 117 13.80 -10.61 -11.10
CA VAL A 117 12.56 -11.14 -10.49
C VAL A 117 11.84 -12.08 -11.45
N GLU A 118 11.77 -11.72 -12.71
CA GLU A 118 11.13 -12.55 -13.75
C GLU A 118 11.97 -13.79 -14.12
N ALA A 119 13.29 -13.67 -14.12
CA ALA A 119 14.21 -14.71 -14.60
C ALA A 119 14.48 -15.83 -13.58
N ILE A 120 14.29 -15.64 -12.27
CA ILE A 120 14.78 -16.59 -11.25
C ILE A 120 14.10 -17.96 -11.36
N LEU A 121 12.78 -18.04 -11.47
CA LEU A 121 12.07 -19.32 -11.60
C LEU A 121 12.38 -20.04 -12.92
N PRO A 122 12.34 -19.40 -14.10
CA PRO A 122 12.76 -20.02 -15.35
C PRO A 122 14.23 -20.49 -15.31
N THR A 123 15.11 -19.75 -14.67
CA THR A 123 16.52 -20.13 -14.55
C THR A 123 16.66 -21.36 -13.65
N LEU A 124 16.01 -21.38 -12.50
CA LEU A 124 16.02 -22.52 -11.60
C LEU A 124 15.43 -23.77 -12.26
N ALA A 125 14.28 -23.64 -12.95
CA ALA A 125 13.66 -24.76 -13.69
C ALA A 125 14.59 -25.37 -14.76
N ARG A 126 15.44 -24.56 -15.38
CA ARG A 126 16.40 -25.00 -16.39
C ARG A 126 17.67 -25.60 -15.78
N THR A 127 18.19 -25.06 -14.69
CA THR A 127 19.50 -25.40 -14.12
C THR A 127 19.41 -26.41 -12.98
N GLY A 128 18.27 -26.50 -12.29
CA GLY A 128 18.07 -27.29 -11.07
C GLY A 128 18.94 -26.80 -9.89
N THR A 129 19.50 -25.59 -9.98
CA THR A 129 20.41 -25.06 -8.95
C THR A 129 20.10 -23.61 -8.60
N LEU A 130 20.16 -23.28 -7.30
CA LEU A 130 20.14 -21.92 -6.78
C LEU A 130 21.57 -21.48 -6.44
N THR A 131 21.95 -20.26 -6.82
CA THR A 131 23.23 -19.66 -6.45
C THR A 131 23.03 -18.75 -5.25
N LEU A 132 23.75 -19.00 -4.16
CA LEU A 132 23.76 -18.16 -2.95
C LEU A 132 24.75 -17.00 -3.08
N PRO A 133 24.68 -15.95 -2.24
CA PRO A 133 25.60 -14.79 -2.28
C PRO A 133 27.09 -15.15 -2.16
N SER A 134 27.40 -16.31 -1.55
CA SER A 134 28.76 -16.86 -1.45
C SER A 134 29.29 -17.54 -2.72
N ASP A 135 28.57 -17.38 -3.86
CA ASP A 135 28.79 -18.14 -5.10
C ASP A 135 28.60 -19.67 -4.95
N THR A 136 28.13 -20.13 -3.79
CA THR A 136 27.80 -21.54 -3.56
C THR A 136 26.55 -21.90 -4.37
N ARG A 137 26.64 -22.95 -5.16
CA ARG A 137 25.51 -23.50 -5.92
C ARG A 137 24.96 -24.71 -5.20
N ILE A 138 23.68 -24.68 -4.90
CA ILE A 138 22.98 -25.79 -4.26
C ILE A 138 21.92 -26.35 -5.21
N PRO A 139 21.71 -27.68 -5.26
CA PRO A 139 20.56 -28.25 -5.94
C PRO A 139 19.28 -27.79 -5.25
N LEU A 140 18.28 -27.44 -6.02
CA LEU A 140 16.95 -27.06 -5.50
C LEU A 140 15.85 -27.43 -6.49
N ASN A 141 14.91 -28.24 -6.02
CA ASN A 141 13.72 -28.63 -6.75
C ASN A 141 12.49 -27.93 -6.13
N ILE A 142 11.87 -27.02 -6.87
CA ILE A 142 10.71 -26.24 -6.38
C ILE A 142 9.60 -27.14 -5.85
N ALA A 143 9.36 -28.31 -6.48
CA ALA A 143 8.25 -29.19 -6.12
C ALA A 143 8.51 -29.99 -4.83
N GLU A 144 9.77 -30.24 -4.48
CA GLU A 144 10.18 -31.09 -3.35
C GLU A 144 10.65 -30.24 -2.17
N ASP A 145 11.41 -29.17 -2.45
CA ASP A 145 12.11 -28.39 -1.43
C ASP A 145 11.29 -27.20 -0.92
N ILE A 146 10.24 -26.78 -1.67
CA ILE A 146 9.28 -25.75 -1.21
C ILE A 146 7.95 -26.43 -0.88
N ARG A 147 7.71 -26.59 0.43
CA ARG A 147 6.52 -27.28 0.94
C ARG A 147 5.46 -26.27 1.35
N PHE A 148 4.31 -26.31 0.69
CA PHE A 148 3.13 -25.52 1.05
C PHE A 148 2.29 -26.31 2.06
N VAL A 149 2.18 -25.82 3.32
CA VAL A 149 1.55 -26.49 4.45
C VAL A 149 0.36 -25.66 4.99
N PRO A 150 -0.73 -25.51 4.22
CA PRO A 150 -1.81 -24.55 4.51
C PRO A 150 -2.60 -24.88 5.78
N ARG A 151 -2.64 -26.15 6.20
CA ARG A 151 -3.43 -26.58 7.38
C ARG A 151 -2.69 -26.43 8.71
N THR A 152 -1.43 -26.11 8.69
CA THR A 152 -0.63 -25.89 9.90
C THR A 152 -0.48 -24.39 10.12
N VAL A 153 -1.01 -23.90 11.23
CA VAL A 153 -0.85 -22.52 11.68
C VAL A 153 0.04 -22.51 12.91
N LEU A 154 1.13 -21.74 12.86
CA LEU A 154 2.03 -21.58 14.00
C LEU A 154 1.45 -20.59 15.02
N PRO A 155 1.73 -20.76 16.33
CA PRO A 155 1.02 -20.04 17.40
C PRO A 155 1.14 -18.51 17.34
N TYR A 156 2.27 -17.97 16.87
CA TYR A 156 2.49 -16.52 16.88
C TYR A 156 1.70 -15.79 15.78
N HIS A 157 1.73 -16.31 14.52
CA HIS A 157 1.08 -15.64 13.39
C HIS A 157 0.74 -16.62 12.26
N VAL A 158 -0.35 -16.35 11.54
CA VAL A 158 -0.84 -17.20 10.43
C VAL A 158 0.11 -17.24 9.22
N ASN A 159 0.94 -16.21 9.02
CA ASN A 159 1.93 -16.14 7.94
C ASN A 159 3.32 -16.53 8.46
N ALA A 160 3.60 -17.82 8.53
CA ALA A 160 4.87 -18.34 9.03
C ALA A 160 5.64 -19.10 7.94
N LEU A 161 6.97 -19.05 8.01
CA LEU A 161 7.85 -19.87 7.19
C LEU A 161 9.06 -20.35 8.00
N THR A 162 9.50 -21.59 7.73
CA THR A 162 10.73 -22.15 8.29
C THR A 162 11.71 -22.47 7.16
N LEU A 163 12.94 -21.99 7.30
CA LEU A 163 14.04 -22.27 6.40
C LEU A 163 15.05 -23.18 7.12
N THR A 164 15.45 -24.25 6.46
CA THR A 164 16.39 -25.24 7.02
C THR A 164 17.50 -25.51 6.01
N ALA A 165 18.74 -25.22 6.40
CA ALA A 165 19.95 -25.56 5.65
C ALA A 165 20.62 -26.79 6.26
N THR A 166 20.98 -27.76 5.42
CA THR A 166 21.62 -29.02 5.85
C THR A 166 22.96 -29.25 5.14
N GLY A 167 23.86 -29.96 5.81
CA GLY A 167 25.14 -30.44 5.27
C GLY A 167 24.99 -31.70 4.41
N GLN A 168 26.13 -32.20 3.91
CA GLN A 168 26.17 -33.43 3.09
C GLN A 168 25.72 -34.67 3.84
N ASP A 169 25.95 -34.71 5.15
CA ASP A 169 25.56 -35.82 6.03
C ASP A 169 24.11 -35.71 6.53
N GLY A 170 23.37 -34.68 6.11
CA GLY A 170 22.00 -34.41 6.53
C GLY A 170 21.88 -33.65 7.86
N ASP A 171 23.00 -33.28 8.47
CA ASP A 171 22.99 -32.51 9.72
C ASP A 171 22.51 -31.08 9.47
N VAL A 172 21.67 -30.56 10.38
CA VAL A 172 21.16 -29.20 10.32
C VAL A 172 22.27 -28.20 10.64
N ILE A 173 22.59 -27.33 9.68
CA ILE A 173 23.55 -26.24 9.82
C ILE A 173 22.88 -25.02 10.42
N LEU A 174 21.68 -24.67 9.91
CA LEU A 174 20.88 -23.54 10.33
C LEU A 174 19.40 -23.84 10.12
N GLN A 175 18.57 -23.56 11.14
CA GLN A 175 17.13 -23.55 11.00
C GLN A 175 16.58 -22.28 11.64
N ARG A 176 15.67 -21.58 10.94
CA ARG A 176 15.02 -20.36 11.43
C ARG A 176 13.57 -20.33 11.04
N THR A 177 12.73 -19.91 11.99
CA THR A 177 11.31 -19.65 11.75
C THR A 177 11.06 -18.15 11.77
N TYR A 178 10.38 -17.68 10.75
CA TYR A 178 10.02 -16.28 10.56
C TYR A 178 8.51 -16.13 10.45
N TYR A 179 8.02 -14.95 10.85
CA TYR A 179 6.61 -14.58 10.75
C TYR A 179 6.48 -13.26 9.99
N SER A 180 5.74 -13.27 8.89
CA SER A 180 5.47 -12.08 8.08
C SER A 180 4.17 -11.42 8.52
N VAL A 181 4.27 -10.34 9.33
CA VAL A 181 3.15 -9.73 10.05
C VAL A 181 2.51 -8.54 9.31
N GLY A 182 2.54 -8.53 7.99
CA GLY A 182 1.99 -7.48 7.12
C GLY A 182 2.92 -6.27 6.96
N GLY A 183 2.68 -5.42 5.95
CA GLY A 183 3.49 -4.22 5.67
C GLY A 183 4.98 -4.48 5.39
N GLY A 184 5.38 -5.72 5.10
CA GLY A 184 6.78 -6.12 4.96
C GLY A 184 7.54 -6.23 6.29
N PHE A 185 6.84 -6.21 7.43
CA PHE A 185 7.44 -6.50 8.74
C PHE A 185 7.63 -8.00 8.91
N VAL A 186 8.79 -8.38 9.43
CA VAL A 186 9.16 -9.79 9.69
C VAL A 186 9.64 -9.92 11.12
N MET A 187 9.13 -10.95 11.81
CA MET A 187 9.57 -11.34 13.13
C MET A 187 10.36 -12.65 13.04
N LEU A 188 11.46 -12.74 13.74
CA LEU A 188 12.28 -13.94 13.89
C LEU A 188 11.95 -14.62 15.21
N GLN A 189 11.68 -15.91 15.19
CA GLN A 189 11.58 -16.71 16.42
C GLN A 189 12.98 -16.90 17.03
N THR A 190 13.14 -16.52 18.30
CA THR A 190 14.43 -16.52 19.02
C THR A 190 14.64 -17.71 19.94
N ASN A 191 13.57 -18.43 20.27
CA ASN A 191 13.63 -19.65 21.08
C ASN A 191 13.23 -20.88 20.25
N ASP A 192 13.54 -22.08 20.78
CA ASP A 192 13.22 -23.37 20.15
C ASP A 192 11.87 -23.95 20.60
N ASP A 193 11.04 -23.18 21.34
CA ASP A 193 9.71 -23.61 21.76
C ASP A 193 8.64 -23.22 20.73
N PRO A 194 8.15 -24.15 19.90
CA PRO A 194 7.17 -23.85 18.88
C PRO A 194 5.76 -23.58 19.45
N GLN A 195 5.51 -23.88 20.73
CA GLN A 195 4.21 -23.63 21.37
C GLN A 195 4.15 -22.27 22.06
N ASN A 196 5.29 -21.74 22.51
CA ASN A 196 5.41 -20.42 23.14
C ASN A 196 6.57 -19.67 22.48
N PRO A 197 6.42 -19.24 21.22
CA PRO A 197 7.49 -18.57 20.48
C PRO A 197 7.81 -17.20 21.09
N GLU A 198 9.06 -17.00 21.46
CA GLU A 198 9.63 -15.67 21.66
C GLU A 198 10.08 -15.13 20.33
N VAL A 199 9.78 -13.86 20.05
CA VAL A 199 10.09 -13.26 18.75
C VAL A 199 10.80 -11.93 18.91
N SER A 200 11.68 -11.64 17.95
CA SER A 200 12.30 -10.32 17.78
C SER A 200 12.01 -9.78 16.38
N SER A 201 11.90 -8.47 16.25
CA SER A 201 11.76 -7.85 14.93
C SER A 201 13.05 -8.01 14.14
N LEU A 202 12.96 -8.46 12.88
CA LEU A 202 14.03 -8.25 11.92
C LEU A 202 14.11 -6.74 11.66
N ALA A 203 15.10 -6.08 12.25
CA ALA A 203 15.34 -4.66 12.03
C ALA A 203 15.46 -4.41 10.52
N SER A 204 14.66 -3.52 9.97
CA SER A 204 15.00 -2.95 8.67
C SER A 204 16.30 -2.16 8.86
N SER A 205 17.25 -2.29 7.97
CA SER A 205 18.53 -1.56 8.03
C SER A 205 18.37 -0.04 8.12
N GLN A 206 17.16 0.47 7.90
CA GLN A 206 16.82 1.89 7.91
C GLN A 206 15.99 2.33 9.14
N ALA A 207 15.15 1.44 9.72
CA ALA A 207 14.30 1.77 10.87
C ALA A 207 14.99 1.56 12.24
N GLY A 208 16.09 0.84 12.30
CA GLY A 208 16.78 0.49 13.54
C GLY A 208 17.62 1.60 14.18
N VAL A 209 17.66 2.80 13.59
CA VAL A 209 18.43 3.92 14.16
C VAL A 209 17.54 4.67 15.15
N GLY A 210 17.88 4.60 16.43
CA GLY A 210 17.30 5.48 17.46
C GLY A 210 16.09 4.94 18.23
N ILE A 211 15.89 3.62 18.28
CA ILE A 211 14.80 2.99 19.09
C ILE A 211 14.90 3.38 20.57
N ASP A 212 16.09 3.68 21.08
CA ASP A 212 16.34 4.10 22.46
C ASP A 212 16.21 5.62 22.68
N ILE A 213 15.93 6.41 21.63
CA ILE A 213 15.74 7.86 21.74
C ILE A 213 14.25 8.13 21.92
N PRO A 214 13.80 8.71 23.03
CA PRO A 214 12.39 9.06 23.22
C PRO A 214 11.92 10.03 22.14
N ALA A 215 10.74 9.78 21.60
CA ALA A 215 10.10 10.72 20.68
C ALA A 215 9.79 12.04 21.42
N PRO A 216 10.09 13.21 20.86
CA PRO A 216 9.70 14.50 21.44
C PRO A 216 8.20 14.63 21.69
N HIS A 217 7.39 14.06 20.78
CA HIS A 217 5.93 14.06 20.84
C HIS A 217 5.39 12.64 20.71
N PRO A 218 5.46 11.81 21.77
CA PRO A 218 4.99 10.42 21.72
C PRO A 218 3.46 10.38 21.65
N PHE A 219 2.92 9.46 20.88
CA PHE A 219 1.49 9.20 20.82
C PHE A 219 1.21 7.71 20.52
N ALA A 220 0.21 7.17 21.17
CA ALA A 220 -0.31 5.81 20.95
C ALA A 220 -1.79 5.81 20.52
N SER A 221 -2.47 6.97 20.58
CA SER A 221 -3.86 7.13 20.14
C SER A 221 -4.04 8.43 19.37
N ALA A 222 -5.13 8.56 18.61
CA ALA A 222 -5.47 9.79 17.90
C ALA A 222 -5.75 10.92 18.89
N ALA A 223 -6.38 10.62 20.02
CA ALA A 223 -6.60 11.60 21.08
C ALA A 223 -5.27 12.16 21.63
N GLN A 224 -4.26 11.31 21.85
CA GLN A 224 -2.93 11.77 22.27
C GLN A 224 -2.23 12.59 21.18
N LEU A 225 -2.32 12.14 19.91
CA LEU A 225 -1.77 12.89 18.76
C LEU A 225 -2.35 14.31 18.69
N LEU A 226 -3.67 14.46 18.78
CA LEU A 226 -4.33 15.77 18.77
C LEU A 226 -3.93 16.64 19.98
N ALA A 227 -3.86 16.05 21.18
CA ALA A 227 -3.41 16.76 22.38
C ALA A 227 -1.98 17.29 22.23
N GLN A 228 -1.06 16.49 21.69
CA GLN A 228 0.32 16.89 21.40
C GLN A 228 0.38 18.02 20.35
N CYS A 229 -0.45 17.94 19.29
CA CYS A 229 -0.55 19.00 18.29
C CYS A 229 -1.02 20.32 18.91
N ASP A 230 -2.05 20.28 19.78
CA ASP A 230 -2.61 21.46 20.44
C ASP A 230 -1.61 22.07 21.42
N GLU A 231 -0.94 21.25 22.26
CA GLU A 231 0.06 21.69 23.23
C GLU A 231 1.27 22.35 22.56
N ALA A 232 1.79 21.72 21.49
CA ALA A 232 2.96 22.23 20.78
C ALA A 232 2.62 23.28 19.70
N SER A 233 1.33 23.50 19.41
CA SER A 233 0.86 24.33 18.27
C SER A 233 1.46 23.87 16.93
N LEU A 234 1.50 22.55 16.71
CA LEU A 234 2.05 21.91 15.52
C LEU A 234 0.94 21.31 14.66
N SER A 235 1.16 21.24 13.36
CA SER A 235 0.39 20.35 12.49
C SER A 235 0.78 18.90 12.75
N ILE A 236 -0.06 17.92 12.29
CA ILE A 236 0.29 16.50 12.40
C ILE A 236 1.59 16.20 11.64
N ALA A 237 1.77 16.78 10.45
CA ALA A 237 2.99 16.60 9.67
C ALA A 237 4.23 17.16 10.37
N ASP A 238 4.15 18.35 11.00
CA ASP A 238 5.27 18.94 11.73
C ASP A 238 5.61 18.15 13.00
N LEU A 239 4.60 17.63 13.68
CA LEU A 239 4.80 16.77 14.86
C LEU A 239 5.55 15.49 14.47
N VAL A 240 5.11 14.79 13.41
CA VAL A 240 5.80 13.60 12.91
C VAL A 240 7.21 13.94 12.45
N ARG A 241 7.40 15.06 11.74
CA ARG A 241 8.71 15.54 11.32
C ARG A 241 9.64 15.77 12.51
N THR A 242 9.15 16.37 13.58
CA THR A 242 9.93 16.62 14.80
C THR A 242 10.38 15.32 15.45
N ASN A 243 9.51 14.30 15.51
CA ASN A 243 9.85 12.99 16.00
C ASN A 243 10.91 12.30 15.12
N GLU A 244 10.77 12.38 13.79
CA GLU A 244 11.75 11.81 12.85
C GLU A 244 13.12 12.49 12.94
N GLU A 245 13.14 13.82 13.05
CA GLU A 245 14.39 14.60 13.14
C GLU A 245 15.12 14.42 14.48
N ALA A 246 14.46 13.93 15.53
CA ALA A 246 15.10 13.54 16.77
C ALA A 246 16.02 12.32 16.62
N VAL A 247 15.73 11.44 15.66
CA VAL A 247 16.47 10.18 15.47
C VAL A 247 17.30 10.17 14.18
N ARG A 248 17.12 11.13 13.27
CA ARG A 248 17.88 11.22 12.01
C ARG A 248 17.98 12.64 11.46
N PRO A 249 19.01 12.93 10.65
CA PRO A 249 19.15 14.24 9.99
C PRO A 249 17.96 14.56 9.07
N ARG A 250 17.55 15.84 9.04
CA ARG A 250 16.50 16.35 8.15
C ARG A 250 16.72 15.99 6.68
N ASP A 251 17.96 16.09 6.20
CA ASP A 251 18.28 15.78 4.80
C ASP A 251 18.06 14.30 4.47
N THR A 252 18.35 13.40 5.42
CA THR A 252 18.06 11.96 5.27
C THR A 252 16.55 11.71 5.17
N LEU A 253 15.76 12.35 6.02
CA LEU A 253 14.31 12.28 5.99
C LEU A 253 13.76 12.81 4.66
N ASN A 254 14.18 14.01 4.27
CA ASN A 254 13.71 14.64 3.03
C ASN A 254 14.08 13.79 1.79
N ALA A 255 15.30 13.28 1.71
CA ALA A 255 15.74 12.42 0.61
C ALA A 255 14.92 11.12 0.54
N TYR A 256 14.52 10.57 1.70
CA TYR A 256 13.65 9.40 1.74
C TYR A 256 12.23 9.71 1.24
N LEU A 257 11.63 10.82 1.71
CA LEU A 257 10.31 11.25 1.28
C LEU A 257 10.26 11.51 -0.24
N ASP A 258 11.30 12.18 -0.78
CA ASP A 258 11.45 12.39 -2.23
C ASP A 258 11.50 11.06 -2.98
N ARG A 259 12.32 10.12 -2.51
CA ARG A 259 12.49 8.80 -3.14
C ARG A 259 11.19 7.99 -3.11
N ILE A 260 10.44 8.04 -2.02
CA ILE A 260 9.12 7.39 -1.91
C ILE A 260 8.15 7.98 -2.93
N ALA A 261 8.03 9.31 -3.00
CA ALA A 261 7.13 9.99 -3.94
C ALA A 261 7.53 9.72 -5.40
N ASP A 262 8.81 9.85 -5.73
CA ASP A 262 9.32 9.59 -7.08
C ASP A 262 9.08 8.13 -7.50
N THR A 263 9.28 7.15 -6.59
CA THR A 263 8.98 5.73 -6.87
C THR A 263 7.48 5.49 -7.10
N MET A 264 6.59 6.18 -6.36
CA MET A 264 5.14 6.10 -6.58
C MET A 264 4.77 6.64 -7.98
N PHE A 265 5.35 7.75 -8.40
CA PHE A 265 5.09 8.34 -9.71
C PHE A 265 5.69 7.49 -10.84
N ASP A 266 6.89 6.94 -10.66
CA ASP A 266 7.47 5.99 -11.62
C ASP A 266 6.59 4.75 -11.80
N CYS A 267 5.99 4.24 -10.72
CA CYS A 267 5.08 3.11 -10.78
C CYS A 267 3.80 3.44 -11.58
N VAL A 268 3.23 4.64 -11.40
CA VAL A 268 2.09 5.10 -12.23
C VAL A 268 2.47 5.13 -13.71
N ASP A 269 3.61 5.74 -14.04
CA ASP A 269 4.07 5.89 -15.42
C ASP A 269 4.44 4.55 -16.05
N ALA A 270 4.99 3.62 -15.29
CA ALA A 270 5.23 2.24 -15.74
C ALA A 270 3.91 1.53 -16.08
N GLY A 271 2.92 1.59 -15.18
CA GLY A 271 1.62 0.95 -15.38
C GLY A 271 0.82 1.54 -16.56
N THR A 272 0.90 2.87 -16.76
CA THR A 272 0.26 3.52 -17.93
C THR A 272 0.99 3.24 -19.24
N SER A 273 2.21 2.73 -19.19
CA SER A 273 2.99 2.31 -20.36
C SER A 273 2.87 0.82 -20.66
N ALA A 274 2.60 0.00 -19.66
CA ALA A 274 2.56 -1.46 -19.76
C ALA A 274 1.26 -1.97 -20.42
N ALA A 275 1.38 -3.05 -21.20
CA ALA A 275 0.26 -3.72 -21.87
C ALA A 275 0.32 -5.24 -21.66
N GLY A 276 -0.69 -5.95 -22.09
CA GLY A 276 -0.73 -7.41 -22.03
C GLY A 276 -1.73 -7.94 -20.99
N ILE A 277 -1.48 -9.16 -20.51
CA ILE A 277 -2.32 -9.89 -19.55
C ILE A 277 -1.55 -10.03 -18.25
N LEU A 278 -2.22 -9.87 -17.11
CA LEU A 278 -1.64 -10.06 -15.79
C LEU A 278 -1.32 -11.56 -15.55
N PRO A 279 -0.24 -11.87 -14.82
CA PRO A 279 0.15 -13.26 -14.56
C PRO A 279 -0.82 -13.93 -13.59
N GLY A 280 -0.84 -15.28 -13.57
CA GLY A 280 -1.59 -16.09 -12.59
C GLY A 280 -2.80 -16.83 -13.16
N GLY A 281 -3.14 -16.69 -14.44
CA GLY A 281 -4.10 -17.53 -15.13
C GLY A 281 -5.56 -17.10 -15.05
N LEU A 282 -5.86 -15.89 -14.53
CA LEU A 282 -7.21 -15.29 -14.61
C LEU A 282 -7.45 -14.52 -15.92
N ASP A 283 -6.46 -14.46 -16.80
CA ASP A 283 -6.52 -13.77 -18.09
C ASP A 283 -6.99 -12.31 -18.01
N VAL A 284 -6.71 -11.62 -16.88
CA VAL A 284 -7.09 -10.24 -16.66
C VAL A 284 -6.23 -9.32 -17.53
N PRO A 285 -6.82 -8.57 -18.49
CA PRO A 285 -6.05 -7.66 -19.34
C PRO A 285 -5.63 -6.41 -18.54
N ARG A 286 -4.42 -5.91 -18.81
CA ARG A 286 -4.01 -4.59 -18.35
C ARG A 286 -4.84 -3.51 -19.05
N ARG A 287 -5.40 -2.57 -18.29
CA ARG A 287 -6.34 -1.54 -18.76
C ARG A 287 -5.75 -0.14 -18.74
N ALA A 288 -4.76 0.09 -17.86
CA ALA A 288 -4.26 1.42 -17.57
C ALA A 288 -3.72 2.13 -18.84
N ARG A 289 -2.95 1.45 -19.67
CA ARG A 289 -2.42 2.02 -20.93
C ARG A 289 -3.54 2.51 -21.88
N ALA A 290 -4.55 1.67 -22.08
CA ALA A 290 -5.67 2.02 -22.96
C ALA A 290 -6.51 3.18 -22.42
N LEU A 291 -6.70 3.23 -21.09
CA LEU A 291 -7.41 4.32 -20.42
C LEU A 291 -6.60 5.62 -20.46
N ALA A 292 -5.29 5.57 -20.23
CA ALA A 292 -4.40 6.72 -20.35
C ALA A 292 -4.46 7.35 -21.75
N GLY A 293 -4.40 6.52 -22.82
CA GLY A 293 -4.55 6.98 -24.19
C GLY A 293 -5.90 7.68 -24.45
N LYS A 294 -7.00 7.14 -23.93
CA LYS A 294 -8.34 7.76 -24.05
C LYS A 294 -8.41 9.11 -23.31
N LEU A 295 -7.84 9.21 -22.12
CA LEU A 295 -7.83 10.47 -21.36
C LEU A 295 -6.96 11.53 -22.02
N ALA A 296 -5.78 11.15 -22.56
CA ALA A 296 -4.89 12.06 -23.27
C ALA A 296 -5.50 12.58 -24.58
N GLN A 297 -6.15 11.72 -25.36
CA GLN A 297 -6.83 12.14 -26.61
C GLN A 297 -7.94 13.16 -26.34
N ARG A 298 -8.66 13.05 -25.24
CA ARG A 298 -9.66 14.04 -24.84
C ARG A 298 -9.06 15.41 -24.51
N LEU A 299 -7.77 15.48 -24.13
CA LEU A 299 -7.06 16.74 -23.89
C LEU A 299 -6.71 17.47 -25.18
N THR A 300 -6.33 16.74 -26.23
CA THR A 300 -5.83 17.30 -27.48
C THR A 300 -6.94 17.65 -28.47
N GLY A 301 -8.20 17.25 -28.23
CA GLY A 301 -9.31 17.45 -29.15
C GLY A 301 -9.18 16.65 -30.45
N ILE A 302 -8.18 15.76 -30.56
CA ILE A 302 -8.00 14.92 -31.76
C ILE A 302 -8.95 13.71 -31.61
N PRO A 303 -9.86 13.46 -32.56
CA PRO A 303 -10.71 12.30 -32.54
C PRO A 303 -9.86 11.03 -32.60
N ALA A 304 -10.17 10.04 -31.74
CA ALA A 304 -9.53 8.73 -31.81
C ALA A 304 -9.72 8.15 -33.22
N SER A 305 -8.64 7.68 -33.83
CA SER A 305 -8.76 6.80 -35.01
C SER A 305 -9.64 5.62 -34.63
N PRO A 306 -10.60 5.22 -35.45
CA PRO A 306 -11.45 4.06 -35.14
C PRO A 306 -10.54 2.84 -35.03
N VAL A 307 -10.40 2.30 -33.83
CA VAL A 307 -9.93 0.92 -33.66
C VAL A 307 -11.01 0.07 -34.29
N GLU A 308 -10.67 -0.62 -35.35
CA GLU A 308 -11.55 -1.58 -36.02
C GLU A 308 -11.94 -2.67 -35.00
N SER A 309 -13.09 -2.48 -34.36
CA SER A 309 -13.76 -3.57 -33.64
C SER A 309 -14.60 -4.29 -34.68
N MET A 310 -14.10 -5.41 -35.16
CA MET A 310 -14.95 -6.40 -35.83
C MET A 310 -15.92 -6.96 -34.78
N ASP A 311 -17.16 -6.50 -34.81
CA ASP A 311 -18.31 -7.26 -34.38
C ASP A 311 -19.58 -6.64 -34.97
N GLU A 312 -20.14 -7.35 -35.96
CA GLU A 312 -21.43 -7.10 -36.54
C GLU A 312 -22.53 -7.57 -35.59
N ALA A 313 -23.18 -6.65 -34.88
CA ALA A 313 -24.55 -6.85 -34.39
C ALA A 313 -25.22 -5.54 -33.97
N GLY A 314 -26.15 -5.07 -34.75
CA GLY A 314 -27.29 -4.27 -34.31
C GLY A 314 -27.17 -2.75 -34.39
N ALA A 315 -27.73 -2.15 -35.46
CA ALA A 315 -27.79 -0.70 -35.72
C ALA A 315 -28.51 0.17 -34.67
N GLY A 316 -29.09 -0.42 -33.59
CA GLY A 316 -29.75 0.32 -32.51
C GLY A 316 -28.83 0.69 -31.33
N SER A 317 -27.68 0.04 -31.23
CA SER A 317 -26.72 0.28 -30.11
C SER A 317 -25.69 1.36 -30.43
N SER A 318 -25.42 1.64 -31.68
CA SER A 318 -24.42 2.60 -32.13
C SER A 318 -24.77 4.06 -31.80
N ALA A 319 -26.03 4.45 -31.89
CA ALA A 319 -26.49 5.80 -31.57
C ALA A 319 -26.42 6.10 -30.06
N ARG A 320 -26.71 5.11 -29.21
CA ARG A 320 -26.57 5.24 -27.74
C ARG A 320 -25.10 5.24 -27.30
N ARG A 321 -24.24 4.44 -27.96
CA ARG A 321 -22.78 4.49 -27.71
C ARG A 321 -22.17 5.80 -28.17
N ALA A 322 -22.60 6.35 -29.32
CA ALA A 322 -22.14 7.65 -29.79
C ALA A 322 -22.58 8.80 -28.85
N ALA A 323 -23.80 8.77 -28.32
CA ALA A 323 -24.28 9.74 -27.35
C ALA A 323 -23.53 9.63 -26.00
N GLY A 324 -23.25 8.41 -25.52
CA GLY A 324 -22.42 8.18 -24.33
C GLY A 324 -20.96 8.61 -24.53
N ALA A 325 -20.40 8.41 -25.73
CA ALA A 325 -19.07 8.88 -26.08
C ALA A 325 -19.00 10.43 -26.19
N ALA A 326 -20.05 11.06 -26.68
CA ALA A 326 -20.14 12.53 -26.78
C ALA A 326 -20.24 13.18 -25.37
N TRP A 327 -20.99 12.57 -24.44
CA TRP A 327 -21.05 13.07 -23.07
C TRP A 327 -19.67 13.00 -22.37
N ALA A 328 -18.93 11.92 -22.57
CA ALA A 328 -17.61 11.73 -22.00
C ALA A 328 -16.49 12.55 -22.68
N SER A 329 -16.77 13.26 -23.78
CA SER A 329 -15.77 14.00 -24.58
C SER A 329 -15.70 15.50 -24.31
N THR A 330 -16.56 16.04 -23.42
CA THR A 330 -16.54 17.48 -23.14
C THR A 330 -15.38 17.83 -22.21
N THR A 331 -14.60 18.85 -22.58
CA THR A 331 -13.51 19.43 -21.76
C THR A 331 -14.01 20.02 -20.42
N ALA A 332 -15.33 20.09 -20.25
CA ALA A 332 -16.03 20.63 -19.09
C ALA A 332 -16.59 19.54 -18.14
N ASP A 333 -16.21 18.27 -18.29
CA ASP A 333 -16.66 17.21 -17.38
C ASP A 333 -16.06 17.42 -15.98
N PRO A 334 -16.88 17.75 -14.96
CA PRO A 334 -16.40 17.98 -13.60
C PRO A 334 -15.85 16.69 -12.94
N MET A 335 -16.18 15.50 -13.47
CA MET A 335 -15.72 14.20 -12.95
C MET A 335 -14.35 13.77 -13.53
N ARG A 336 -13.78 14.56 -14.42
CA ARG A 336 -12.54 14.22 -15.11
C ARG A 336 -11.35 13.97 -14.17
N ALA A 337 -11.25 14.74 -13.10
CA ALA A 337 -10.22 14.51 -12.08
C ALA A 337 -10.34 13.09 -11.47
N MET A 338 -11.56 12.58 -11.32
CA MET A 338 -11.83 11.23 -10.82
C MET A 338 -11.35 10.16 -11.81
N ASP A 339 -11.47 10.39 -13.12
CA ASP A 339 -10.97 9.47 -14.14
C ASP A 339 -9.44 9.31 -14.02
N TRP A 340 -8.71 10.41 -13.78
CA TRP A 340 -7.25 10.36 -13.56
C TRP A 340 -6.89 9.64 -12.27
N VAL A 341 -7.62 9.89 -11.18
CA VAL A 341 -7.40 9.17 -9.90
C VAL A 341 -7.61 7.67 -10.08
N ASN A 342 -8.68 7.27 -10.75
CA ASN A 342 -8.93 5.87 -11.07
C ASN A 342 -7.79 5.27 -11.91
N LEU A 343 -7.34 5.99 -12.95
CA LEU A 343 -6.23 5.57 -13.80
C LEU A 343 -4.94 5.35 -12.99
N PHE A 344 -4.58 6.29 -12.12
CA PHE A 344 -3.36 6.17 -11.30
C PHE A 344 -3.42 4.95 -10.38
N ALA A 345 -4.55 4.73 -9.70
CA ALA A 345 -4.74 3.56 -8.86
C ALA A 345 -4.68 2.23 -9.64
N LEU A 346 -5.33 2.17 -10.81
CA LEU A 346 -5.29 1.00 -11.69
C LEU A 346 -3.86 0.72 -12.16
N ALA A 347 -3.12 1.74 -12.61
CA ALA A 347 -1.76 1.62 -13.09
C ALA A 347 -0.83 0.99 -12.05
N VAL A 348 -0.84 1.53 -10.81
CA VAL A 348 -0.03 0.98 -9.71
C VAL A 348 -0.43 -0.45 -9.36
N ASN A 349 -1.74 -0.76 -9.33
CA ASN A 349 -2.17 -2.10 -8.95
C ASN A 349 -1.90 -3.14 -10.05
N GLU A 350 -1.92 -2.76 -11.31
CA GLU A 350 -1.49 -3.64 -12.40
C GLU A 350 0.01 -3.93 -12.34
N GLU A 351 0.85 -2.95 -11.97
CA GLU A 351 2.28 -3.17 -11.69
C GLU A 351 2.48 -4.07 -10.47
N ASN A 352 1.73 -3.81 -9.39
CA ASN A 352 1.74 -4.66 -8.20
C ASN A 352 1.38 -6.12 -8.55
N ALA A 353 0.29 -6.33 -9.28
CA ALA A 353 -0.17 -7.66 -9.69
C ALA A 353 0.83 -8.39 -10.59
N ALA A 354 1.60 -7.66 -11.39
CA ALA A 354 2.67 -8.21 -12.22
C ALA A 354 3.93 -8.61 -11.43
N GLY A 355 4.03 -8.20 -10.17
CA GLY A 355 5.21 -8.46 -9.33
C GLY A 355 6.32 -7.43 -9.50
N HIS A 356 5.99 -6.26 -10.03
CA HIS A 356 6.93 -5.18 -10.31
C HIS A 356 7.14 -4.25 -9.10
N ARG A 357 7.95 -3.20 -9.30
CA ARG A 357 8.31 -2.21 -8.27
C ARG A 357 7.11 -1.41 -7.83
N VAL A 358 6.85 -1.39 -6.51
CA VAL A 358 5.82 -0.59 -5.88
C VAL A 358 6.31 -0.03 -4.54
N VAL A 359 5.59 0.96 -4.01
CA VAL A 359 5.73 1.35 -2.61
C VAL A 359 4.64 0.65 -1.80
N THR A 360 5.05 -0.11 -0.79
CA THR A 360 4.14 -0.63 0.23
C THR A 360 3.57 0.54 1.04
N ALA A 361 2.23 0.75 1.01
CA ALA A 361 1.61 1.97 1.59
C ALA A 361 0.15 1.74 2.04
N PRO A 362 -0.15 1.18 3.23
CA PRO A 362 0.75 0.49 4.15
C PRO A 362 1.01 -0.97 3.76
N THR A 363 0.29 -1.52 2.76
CA THR A 363 0.47 -2.87 2.20
C THR A 363 0.55 -2.80 0.68
N ASN A 364 1.03 -3.88 0.05
CA ASN A 364 1.06 -3.97 -1.41
C ASN A 364 -0.34 -4.11 -2.00
N GLY A 365 -1.25 -4.83 -1.32
CA GLY A 365 -2.65 -4.96 -1.77
C GLY A 365 -3.38 -3.62 -1.88
N ALA A 366 -2.90 -2.60 -1.16
CA ALA A 366 -3.44 -1.24 -1.15
C ALA A 366 -2.50 -0.20 -1.78
N ALA A 367 -1.44 -0.63 -2.48
CA ALA A 367 -0.37 0.24 -2.98
C ALA A 367 -0.82 1.33 -3.95
N GLY A 368 -1.99 1.18 -4.59
CA GLY A 368 -2.50 2.15 -5.55
C GLY A 368 -3.20 3.36 -4.95
N VAL A 369 -3.65 3.29 -3.69
CA VAL A 369 -4.49 4.34 -3.08
C VAL A 369 -3.70 5.64 -2.89
N ILE A 370 -2.59 5.58 -2.17
CA ILE A 370 -1.78 6.77 -1.84
C ILE A 370 -1.17 7.41 -3.09
N PRO A 371 -0.53 6.68 -4.03
CA PRO A 371 -0.03 7.29 -5.27
C PRO A 371 -1.10 7.96 -6.10
N ALA A 372 -2.33 7.41 -6.12
CA ALA A 372 -3.44 8.01 -6.86
C ALA A 372 -3.88 9.34 -6.25
N VAL A 373 -3.95 9.44 -4.92
CA VAL A 373 -4.31 10.69 -4.23
C VAL A 373 -3.17 11.70 -4.29
N LEU A 374 -1.89 11.26 -4.20
CA LEU A 374 -0.73 12.14 -4.47
C LEU A 374 -0.72 12.64 -5.92
N GLY A 375 -1.01 11.78 -6.89
CA GLY A 375 -1.19 12.18 -8.28
C GLY A 375 -2.27 13.25 -8.44
N TYR A 376 -3.42 13.10 -7.77
CA TYR A 376 -4.46 14.12 -7.72
C TYR A 376 -3.95 15.44 -7.11
N LEU A 377 -3.25 15.39 -5.98
CA LEU A 377 -2.68 16.56 -5.32
C LEU A 377 -1.77 17.33 -6.27
N VAL A 378 -0.83 16.66 -6.92
CA VAL A 378 0.19 17.33 -7.77
C VAL A 378 -0.29 17.74 -9.14
N THR A 379 -1.45 17.24 -9.63
CA THR A 379 -1.96 17.53 -10.96
C THR A 379 -3.26 18.34 -10.98
N HIS A 380 -4.05 18.30 -9.91
CA HIS A 380 -5.38 18.91 -9.89
C HIS A 380 -5.59 19.93 -8.77
N CYS A 381 -4.71 19.99 -7.76
CA CYS A 381 -4.84 20.95 -6.67
C CYS A 381 -3.99 22.20 -6.95
N PRO A 382 -4.62 23.39 -7.01
CA PRO A 382 -3.90 24.64 -7.32
C PRO A 382 -2.85 25.01 -6.26
N GLU A 383 -2.97 24.48 -5.05
CA GLU A 383 -2.03 24.68 -3.93
C GLU A 383 -0.60 24.26 -4.29
N THR A 384 -0.45 23.28 -5.20
CA THR A 384 0.86 22.82 -5.70
C THR A 384 1.42 23.68 -6.84
N GLY A 385 0.72 24.75 -7.23
CA GLY A 385 1.06 25.54 -8.41
C GLY A 385 0.71 24.85 -9.73
N SER A 386 -0.04 23.75 -9.69
CA SER A 386 -0.47 23.03 -10.87
C SER A 386 -1.61 23.76 -11.59
N VAL A 387 -1.58 23.79 -12.92
CA VAL A 387 -2.69 24.31 -13.73
C VAL A 387 -3.66 23.14 -13.97
N PRO A 388 -4.91 23.20 -13.49
CA PRO A 388 -5.89 22.15 -13.72
C PRO A 388 -6.07 21.88 -15.22
N GLY A 389 -5.93 20.62 -15.63
CA GLY A 389 -6.12 20.20 -17.02
C GLY A 389 -4.84 19.93 -17.81
N VAL A 390 -3.65 20.19 -17.27
CA VAL A 390 -2.34 19.95 -17.94
C VAL A 390 -1.71 18.61 -17.53
N ALA A 391 -2.47 17.70 -16.96
CA ALA A 391 -1.98 16.44 -16.38
C ALA A 391 -1.49 15.38 -17.40
N ALA A 392 -1.38 15.67 -18.69
CA ALA A 392 -0.84 14.72 -19.66
C ALA A 392 0.53 15.19 -20.13
N GLY A 393 1.58 14.49 -19.70
CA GLY A 393 2.86 14.57 -20.40
C GLY A 393 2.72 14.17 -21.88
N PRO A 394 3.67 14.53 -22.75
CA PRO A 394 3.65 14.12 -24.16
C PRO A 394 3.63 12.60 -24.25
N ALA A 395 2.93 12.06 -25.25
CA ALA A 395 3.00 10.65 -25.56
C ALA A 395 4.43 10.29 -25.99
N THR A 396 4.91 9.14 -25.54
CA THR A 396 6.19 8.57 -26.00
C THR A 396 6.09 8.16 -27.48
N GLU A 397 7.21 7.88 -28.15
CA GLU A 397 7.25 7.49 -29.57
C GLU A 397 6.39 6.23 -29.87
N ASP A 398 6.23 5.34 -28.89
CA ASP A 398 5.37 4.16 -28.97
C ASP A 398 3.91 4.42 -28.57
N GLY A 399 3.54 5.68 -28.32
CA GLY A 399 2.18 6.13 -27.98
C GLY A 399 1.79 5.92 -26.52
N ALA A 400 2.71 5.56 -25.61
CA ALA A 400 2.45 5.50 -24.19
C ALA A 400 2.31 6.91 -23.59
N VAL A 401 1.42 7.07 -22.61
CA VAL A 401 1.21 8.33 -21.88
C VAL A 401 1.79 8.17 -20.49
N GLN A 402 2.73 9.03 -20.11
CA GLN A 402 3.36 9.05 -18.80
C GLN A 402 2.99 10.34 -18.07
N PRO A 403 1.85 10.35 -17.35
CA PRO A 403 1.25 11.56 -16.83
C PRO A 403 2.06 12.24 -15.73
N LEU A 404 2.90 11.51 -15.01
CA LEU A 404 3.68 12.01 -13.88
C LEU A 404 5.19 12.11 -14.15
N ARG A 405 5.66 11.76 -15.37
CA ARG A 405 7.09 11.72 -15.71
C ARG A 405 7.84 13.02 -15.44
N HIS A 406 7.18 14.16 -15.65
CA HIS A 406 7.76 15.48 -15.44
C HIS A 406 7.63 15.99 -14.00
N ILE A 407 6.91 15.25 -13.15
CA ILE A 407 6.72 15.59 -11.74
C ILE A 407 7.74 14.79 -10.94
N ARG A 408 8.81 15.45 -10.52
CA ARG A 408 9.86 14.87 -9.68
C ARG A 408 10.07 15.73 -8.44
N MET A 409 10.37 15.06 -7.32
CA MET A 409 10.74 15.73 -6.07
C MET A 409 12.21 16.11 -6.10
N THR A 410 13.05 15.27 -6.71
CA THR A 410 14.46 15.55 -6.93
C THR A 410 14.64 16.39 -8.19
N PRO A 411 15.35 17.53 -8.14
CA PRO A 411 15.63 18.34 -9.32
C PRO A 411 16.43 17.53 -10.34
N SER A 412 15.82 17.26 -11.50
CA SER A 412 16.56 16.76 -12.67
C SER A 412 17.12 17.93 -13.45
N PRO A 413 18.35 17.86 -13.98
CA PRO A 413 18.91 18.92 -14.83
C PRO A 413 18.24 19.05 -16.20
N SER A 414 17.24 18.23 -16.54
CA SER A 414 16.53 18.29 -17.82
C SER A 414 15.39 19.31 -17.81
N ALA A 415 15.25 20.06 -18.90
CA ALA A 415 14.22 21.09 -19.11
C ALA A 415 12.77 20.56 -19.01
N ASP A 416 12.57 19.23 -19.06
CA ASP A 416 11.25 18.58 -19.00
C ASP A 416 10.60 18.64 -17.60
N SER A 417 11.38 18.90 -16.53
CA SER A 417 10.85 18.99 -15.15
C SER A 417 10.04 20.28 -14.91
N LEU A 418 9.99 21.19 -15.86
CA LEU A 418 9.39 22.52 -15.77
C LEU A 418 7.96 22.60 -16.33
N ALA A 419 7.51 21.55 -17.02
CA ALA A 419 6.15 21.51 -17.58
C ALA A 419 5.11 21.45 -16.45
N GLY A 420 4.21 22.42 -16.43
CA GLY A 420 3.13 22.50 -15.44
C GLY A 420 3.22 23.65 -14.42
N CYS A 421 4.32 24.41 -14.39
CA CYS A 421 4.49 25.59 -13.53
C CYS A 421 4.43 26.92 -14.31
N THR A 422 3.78 26.97 -15.47
CA THR A 422 3.66 28.22 -16.24
C THR A 422 2.36 28.93 -15.91
N ASP A 423 2.47 30.13 -15.37
CA ASP A 423 1.36 31.08 -15.31
C ASP A 423 1.01 31.55 -16.73
N SER A 424 -0.27 31.76 -17.00
CA SER A 424 -0.78 32.11 -18.30
C SER A 424 -0.22 33.46 -18.77
N GLY A 425 0.74 33.44 -19.66
CA GLY A 425 1.01 34.56 -20.57
C GLY A 425 2.30 35.36 -20.41
N ASP A 426 3.08 35.20 -19.36
CA ASP A 426 4.40 35.83 -19.24
C ASP A 426 5.50 34.76 -19.11
N GLU A 427 6.70 35.03 -19.67
CA GLU A 427 7.88 34.18 -19.52
C GLU A 427 8.12 33.90 -18.04
N ALA A 428 7.83 32.65 -17.59
CA ALA A 428 8.07 32.23 -16.21
C ALA A 428 9.57 32.37 -15.92
N THR A 429 9.93 33.21 -14.96
CA THR A 429 11.32 33.35 -14.53
C THR A 429 11.76 32.05 -13.86
N ALA A 430 13.03 31.65 -14.00
CA ALA A 430 13.59 30.48 -13.34
C ALA A 430 13.26 30.44 -11.83
N SER A 431 13.23 31.60 -11.17
CA SER A 431 12.87 31.76 -9.76
C SER A 431 11.41 31.40 -9.44
N SER A 432 10.45 31.66 -10.36
CA SER A 432 9.04 31.29 -10.14
C SER A 432 8.81 29.78 -10.28
N VAL A 433 9.57 29.12 -11.13
CA VAL A 433 9.53 27.66 -11.33
C VAL A 433 10.16 26.93 -10.15
N GLU A 434 11.33 27.39 -9.68
CA GLU A 434 11.96 26.82 -8.48
C GLU A 434 11.03 26.94 -7.25
N GLY A 435 10.34 28.06 -7.10
CA GLY A 435 9.36 28.26 -6.03
C GLY A 435 8.17 27.28 -6.11
N CYS A 436 7.67 27.00 -7.32
CA CYS A 436 6.59 26.04 -7.55
C CYS A 436 7.04 24.60 -7.22
N VAL A 437 8.22 24.19 -7.66
CA VAL A 437 8.78 22.85 -7.35
C VAL A 437 8.99 22.68 -5.86
N ALA A 438 9.57 23.69 -5.19
CA ALA A 438 9.80 23.67 -3.74
C ALA A 438 8.47 23.54 -2.97
N ARG A 439 7.44 24.29 -3.37
CA ARG A 439 6.12 24.24 -2.74
C ARG A 439 5.45 22.88 -2.94
N ARG A 440 5.48 22.33 -4.14
CA ARG A 440 4.96 20.99 -4.44
C ARG A 440 5.64 19.93 -3.58
N ARG A 441 6.97 19.96 -3.51
CA ARG A 441 7.77 19.06 -2.68
C ARG A 441 7.38 19.15 -1.20
N ALA A 442 7.21 20.37 -0.66
CA ALA A 442 6.80 20.56 0.73
C ALA A 442 5.43 19.92 1.02
N LEU A 443 4.43 20.16 0.15
CA LEU A 443 3.08 19.59 0.30
C LEU A 443 3.06 18.07 0.19
N VAL A 444 3.88 17.48 -0.69
CA VAL A 444 4.03 16.02 -0.78
C VAL A 444 4.66 15.46 0.49
N HIS A 445 5.67 16.12 1.05
CA HIS A 445 6.27 15.71 2.33
C HIS A 445 5.25 15.79 3.48
N GLU A 446 4.49 16.88 3.59
CA GLU A 446 3.43 17.03 4.59
C GLU A 446 2.38 15.93 4.46
N PHE A 447 1.96 15.61 3.23
CA PHE A 447 1.05 14.51 2.94
C PHE A 447 1.58 13.18 3.50
N LEU A 448 2.82 12.81 3.15
CA LEU A 448 3.41 11.52 3.56
C LEU A 448 3.61 11.43 5.08
N LEU A 449 4.00 12.54 5.72
CA LEU A 449 4.18 12.58 7.18
C LEU A 449 2.84 12.44 7.93
N ALA A 450 1.79 13.17 7.51
CA ALA A 450 0.47 13.04 8.11
C ALA A 450 -0.10 11.62 7.89
N ALA A 451 0.04 11.08 6.67
CA ALA A 451 -0.34 9.70 6.36
C ALA A 451 0.39 8.68 7.25
N THR A 452 1.67 8.93 7.58
CA THR A 452 2.45 8.08 8.50
C THR A 452 1.82 8.01 9.88
N ALA A 453 1.41 9.13 10.46
CA ALA A 453 0.78 9.15 11.79
C ALA A 453 -0.47 8.25 11.84
N ILE A 454 -1.32 8.36 10.83
CA ILE A 454 -2.57 7.57 10.76
C ILE A 454 -2.26 6.07 10.57
N GLY A 455 -1.34 5.75 9.67
CA GLY A 455 -0.90 4.36 9.45
C GLY A 455 -0.28 3.74 10.70
N ALA A 456 0.52 4.51 11.45
CA ALA A 456 1.12 4.10 12.71
C ALA A 456 0.05 3.77 13.76
N LEU A 457 -0.96 4.64 13.94
CA LEU A 457 -2.07 4.41 14.86
C LEU A 457 -2.85 3.14 14.52
N ILE A 458 -3.18 2.94 13.25
CA ILE A 458 -3.93 1.76 12.80
C ILE A 458 -3.11 0.49 12.98
N LYS A 459 -1.81 0.49 12.61
CA LYS A 459 -0.93 -0.68 12.76
C LYS A 459 -0.72 -1.05 14.22
N THR A 460 -0.59 -0.07 15.11
CA THR A 460 -0.30 -0.29 16.54
C THR A 460 -1.55 -0.78 17.29
N ASN A 461 -2.72 -0.21 17.02
CA ASN A 461 -3.95 -0.47 17.80
C ASN A 461 -4.87 -1.52 17.18
N ALA A 462 -4.63 -1.90 15.92
CA ALA A 462 -5.39 -2.93 15.21
C ALA A 462 -4.45 -3.77 14.34
N SER A 463 -4.71 -3.84 13.03
CA SER A 463 -3.82 -4.50 12.07
C SER A 463 -3.98 -3.89 10.68
N ILE A 464 -2.90 -3.93 9.89
CA ILE A 464 -2.92 -3.60 8.46
C ILE A 464 -2.89 -4.85 7.57
N ALA A 465 -2.93 -6.05 8.15
CA ALA A 465 -2.81 -7.30 7.41
C ALA A 465 -4.17 -7.85 6.97
N GLY A 466 -4.35 -8.12 5.67
CA GLY A 466 -5.58 -8.72 5.12
C GLY A 466 -5.90 -10.09 5.71
N ALA A 467 -4.87 -10.87 6.05
CA ALA A 467 -4.99 -12.18 6.69
C ALA A 467 -5.52 -12.11 8.15
N GLU A 468 -5.39 -10.95 8.81
CA GLU A 468 -5.88 -10.77 10.18
C GLU A 468 -7.25 -10.09 10.23
N VAL A 469 -7.44 -9.02 9.48
CA VAL A 469 -8.62 -8.15 9.58
C VAL A 469 -9.35 -7.90 8.26
N GLY A 470 -8.98 -8.59 7.18
CA GLY A 470 -9.56 -8.35 5.85
C GLY A 470 -9.04 -7.07 5.18
N CYS A 471 -9.63 -6.70 4.02
CA CYS A 471 -9.24 -5.50 3.28
C CYS A 471 -9.59 -4.18 4.00
N GLN A 472 -10.42 -4.19 5.05
CA GLN A 472 -10.58 -3.00 5.88
C GLN A 472 -9.24 -2.54 6.48
N GLY A 473 -8.34 -3.50 6.85
CA GLY A 473 -7.00 -3.22 7.35
C GLY A 473 -6.01 -2.78 6.27
N GLU A 474 -6.18 -3.19 5.03
CA GLU A 474 -5.30 -2.82 3.93
C GLU A 474 -5.79 -1.56 3.21
N VAL A 475 -6.82 -1.72 2.39
CA VAL A 475 -7.41 -0.66 1.55
C VAL A 475 -8.07 0.42 2.41
N GLY A 476 -8.71 0.02 3.54
CA GLY A 476 -9.29 0.97 4.49
C GLY A 476 -8.23 1.86 5.13
N SER A 477 -7.12 1.26 5.61
CA SER A 477 -6.00 2.00 6.18
C SER A 477 -5.36 2.93 5.17
N ALA A 478 -5.09 2.45 3.94
CA ALA A 478 -4.54 3.29 2.88
C ALA A 478 -5.46 4.48 2.53
N SER A 479 -6.79 4.25 2.52
CA SER A 479 -7.78 5.32 2.30
C SER A 479 -7.76 6.36 3.42
N ALA A 480 -7.68 5.93 4.69
CA ALA A 480 -7.57 6.83 5.85
C ALA A 480 -6.26 7.64 5.83
N MET A 481 -5.14 6.97 5.56
CA MET A 481 -3.82 7.60 5.39
C MET A 481 -3.83 8.66 4.29
N ALA A 482 -4.39 8.32 3.13
CA ALA A 482 -4.47 9.22 1.99
C ALA A 482 -5.41 10.41 2.22
N ALA A 483 -6.53 10.19 2.92
CA ALA A 483 -7.47 11.25 3.28
C ALA A 483 -6.83 12.27 4.24
N ALA A 484 -6.15 11.78 5.28
CA ALA A 484 -5.42 12.62 6.21
C ALA A 484 -4.28 13.39 5.52
N GLY A 485 -3.48 12.68 4.70
CA GLY A 485 -2.39 13.30 3.93
C GLY A 485 -2.88 14.43 3.02
N LEU A 486 -3.99 14.20 2.31
CA LEU A 486 -4.58 15.23 1.45
C LEU A 486 -5.16 16.39 2.26
N ALA A 487 -5.88 16.13 3.36
CA ALA A 487 -6.41 17.17 4.22
C ALA A 487 -5.29 18.04 4.80
N GLN A 488 -4.18 17.44 5.26
CA GLN A 488 -3.00 18.14 5.74
C GLN A 488 -2.38 19.02 4.65
N ALA A 489 -2.12 18.47 3.46
CA ALA A 489 -1.51 19.20 2.35
C ALA A 489 -2.39 20.36 1.84
N LEU A 490 -3.70 20.29 2.04
CA LEU A 490 -4.65 21.36 1.72
C LEU A 490 -4.88 22.36 2.88
N GLY A 491 -4.07 22.29 3.94
CA GLY A 491 -4.07 23.25 5.04
C GLY A 491 -5.10 22.97 6.14
N GLY A 492 -5.57 21.72 6.27
CA GLY A 492 -6.48 21.31 7.34
C GLY A 492 -5.86 21.42 8.74
N THR A 493 -6.67 21.76 9.73
CA THR A 493 -6.29 21.70 11.14
C THR A 493 -6.04 20.24 11.57
N PRO A 494 -5.29 19.96 12.65
CA PRO A 494 -5.10 18.59 13.15
C PRO A 494 -6.43 17.83 13.32
N GLN A 495 -7.49 18.50 13.82
CA GLN A 495 -8.82 17.92 13.99
C GLN A 495 -9.51 17.59 12.66
N GLN A 496 -9.34 18.43 11.64
CA GLN A 496 -9.88 18.15 10.29
C GLN A 496 -9.10 17.01 9.62
N VAL A 497 -7.79 16.92 9.83
CA VAL A 497 -6.94 15.84 9.30
C VAL A 497 -7.32 14.50 9.93
N GLU A 498 -7.53 14.45 11.25
CA GLU A 498 -8.00 13.26 11.96
C GLU A 498 -9.41 12.86 11.51
N ASN A 499 -10.33 13.82 11.38
CA ASN A 499 -11.70 13.56 10.89
C ASN A 499 -11.71 13.03 9.44
N ALA A 500 -10.80 13.51 8.58
CA ALA A 500 -10.66 12.94 7.22
C ALA A 500 -10.28 11.45 7.25
N ALA A 501 -9.35 11.07 8.13
CA ALA A 501 -8.96 9.69 8.33
C ALA A 501 -10.11 8.84 8.88
N GLU A 502 -10.81 9.36 9.87
CA GLU A 502 -11.99 8.74 10.49
C GLU A 502 -13.05 8.43 9.43
N ILE A 503 -13.53 9.44 8.67
CA ILE A 503 -14.53 9.26 7.62
C ILE A 503 -14.10 8.20 6.60
N ALA A 504 -12.85 8.22 6.16
CA ALA A 504 -12.36 7.25 5.18
C ALA A 504 -12.29 5.83 5.74
N MET A 505 -11.96 5.67 7.03
CA MET A 505 -11.83 4.38 7.69
C MET A 505 -13.18 3.79 8.04
N GLU A 506 -14.10 4.55 8.63
CA GLU A 506 -15.42 4.04 9.00
C GLU A 506 -16.19 3.47 7.80
N HIS A 507 -16.05 4.09 6.63
CA HIS A 507 -16.64 3.63 5.37
C HIS A 507 -15.87 2.48 4.70
N SER A 508 -14.91 1.88 5.41
CA SER A 508 -14.19 0.68 5.01
C SER A 508 -14.46 -0.50 5.93
N LEU A 509 -15.14 -0.28 7.06
CA LEU A 509 -15.44 -1.33 8.05
C LEU A 509 -16.20 -2.49 7.41
N GLY A 510 -15.80 -3.72 7.77
CA GLY A 510 -16.40 -4.95 7.26
C GLY A 510 -15.91 -5.38 5.87
N LEU A 511 -14.99 -4.68 5.24
CA LEU A 511 -14.46 -5.04 3.92
C LEU A 511 -13.62 -6.32 4.01
N THR A 512 -14.10 -7.39 3.37
CA THR A 512 -13.46 -8.71 3.34
C THR A 512 -12.21 -8.74 2.45
N CYS A 513 -11.30 -9.70 2.68
CA CYS A 513 -10.20 -10.01 1.78
C CYS A 513 -10.44 -11.38 1.12
N ASP A 514 -11.04 -11.35 -0.06
CA ASP A 514 -11.56 -12.50 -0.80
C ASP A 514 -11.12 -12.47 -2.29
N PRO A 515 -9.81 -12.38 -2.58
CA PRO A 515 -9.32 -12.28 -3.95
C PRO A 515 -9.57 -13.56 -4.73
N VAL A 516 -10.03 -13.41 -6.00
CA VAL A 516 -10.29 -14.52 -6.90
C VAL A 516 -9.00 -15.28 -7.18
N ALA A 517 -9.01 -16.59 -7.05
CA ALA A 517 -7.85 -17.47 -7.18
C ALA A 517 -6.66 -17.11 -6.27
N GLY A 518 -6.87 -16.31 -5.21
CA GLY A 518 -5.80 -15.80 -4.35
C GLY A 518 -4.90 -14.75 -5.00
N LEU A 519 -5.30 -14.19 -6.13
CA LEU A 519 -4.52 -13.22 -6.90
C LEU A 519 -4.90 -11.77 -6.52
N VAL A 520 -3.92 -10.90 -6.29
CA VAL A 520 -4.14 -9.47 -5.99
C VAL A 520 -4.56 -8.72 -7.27
N GLN A 521 -5.64 -9.18 -7.91
CA GLN A 521 -6.19 -8.66 -9.16
C GLN A 521 -7.65 -8.29 -9.02
N VAL A 522 -8.53 -9.28 -8.85
CA VAL A 522 -9.98 -9.12 -8.71
C VAL A 522 -10.41 -9.48 -7.29
N PRO A 523 -11.00 -8.57 -6.53
CA PRO A 523 -11.41 -7.19 -6.84
C PRO A 523 -10.37 -6.13 -6.45
N CYS A 524 -9.14 -6.49 -6.11
CA CYS A 524 -8.16 -5.61 -5.46
C CYS A 524 -7.86 -4.34 -6.28
N ILE A 525 -7.73 -4.48 -7.60
CA ILE A 525 -7.40 -3.36 -8.51
C ILE A 525 -8.50 -2.29 -8.44
N GLU A 526 -9.76 -2.67 -8.54
CA GLU A 526 -10.89 -1.73 -8.47
C GLU A 526 -11.10 -1.17 -7.06
N ARG A 527 -10.88 -1.99 -6.01
CA ARG A 527 -10.98 -1.54 -4.61
C ARG A 527 -10.06 -0.36 -4.32
N ASN A 528 -8.84 -0.38 -4.87
CA ASN A 528 -7.90 0.74 -4.71
C ASN A 528 -8.39 2.02 -5.41
N ALA A 529 -8.92 1.92 -6.62
CA ALA A 529 -9.47 3.06 -7.33
C ALA A 529 -10.63 3.71 -6.57
N ILE A 530 -11.59 2.90 -6.11
CA ILE A 530 -12.72 3.37 -5.30
C ILE A 530 -12.24 3.99 -3.98
N ALA A 531 -11.25 3.38 -3.32
CA ALA A 531 -10.71 3.87 -2.06
C ALA A 531 -9.96 5.20 -2.21
N ALA A 532 -9.24 5.41 -3.32
CA ALA A 532 -8.58 6.68 -3.61
C ALA A 532 -9.59 7.83 -3.82
N VAL A 533 -10.66 7.58 -4.57
CA VAL A 533 -11.74 8.56 -4.76
C VAL A 533 -12.45 8.84 -3.42
N LYS A 534 -12.70 7.80 -2.62
CA LYS A 534 -13.27 7.93 -1.27
C LYS A 534 -12.37 8.78 -0.37
N ALA A 535 -11.06 8.59 -0.40
CA ALA A 535 -10.10 9.36 0.39
C ALA A 535 -10.15 10.86 0.05
N ILE A 536 -10.23 11.21 -1.24
CA ILE A 536 -10.38 12.60 -1.69
C ILE A 536 -11.70 13.19 -1.20
N ASN A 537 -12.79 12.43 -1.28
CA ASN A 537 -14.09 12.88 -0.81
C ASN A 537 -14.10 13.09 0.71
N ALA A 538 -13.51 12.18 1.49
CA ALA A 538 -13.38 12.27 2.94
C ALA A 538 -12.57 13.50 3.37
N ALA A 539 -11.41 13.75 2.73
CA ALA A 539 -10.61 14.95 2.97
C ALA A 539 -11.40 16.23 2.72
N ARG A 540 -12.13 16.29 1.61
CA ARG A 540 -12.95 17.46 1.26
C ARG A 540 -14.11 17.68 2.27
N MET A 541 -14.78 16.60 2.69
CA MET A 541 -15.85 16.68 3.69
C MET A 541 -15.32 17.22 5.04
N ALA A 542 -14.20 16.70 5.50
CA ALA A 542 -13.57 17.13 6.75
C ALA A 542 -13.13 18.62 6.69
N LEU A 543 -12.56 19.05 5.56
CA LEU A 543 -12.15 20.45 5.34
C LEU A 543 -13.33 21.45 5.29
N TRP A 544 -14.54 21.00 4.95
CA TRP A 544 -15.73 21.86 5.01
C TRP A 544 -16.26 22.03 6.44
N GLY A 545 -15.94 21.08 7.34
CA GLY A 545 -16.32 21.11 8.74
C GLY A 545 -15.33 21.91 9.60
N ASP A 546 -15.61 21.96 10.89
CA ASP A 546 -14.75 22.56 11.91
C ASP A 546 -13.85 21.53 12.64
N GLY A 547 -13.80 20.29 12.15
CA GLY A 547 -13.07 19.18 12.75
C GLY A 547 -13.78 18.52 13.93
N ARG A 548 -15.02 18.95 14.28
CA ARG A 548 -15.81 18.33 15.34
C ARG A 548 -16.68 17.22 14.77
N HIS A 549 -16.53 16.02 15.32
CA HIS A 549 -17.31 14.84 14.91
C HIS A 549 -17.62 13.95 16.13
N MET A 550 -18.63 13.09 16.00
CA MET A 550 -19.12 12.27 17.11
C MET A 550 -18.28 11.00 17.32
N VAL A 551 -17.80 10.41 16.25
CA VAL A 551 -17.02 9.16 16.25
C VAL A 551 -15.57 9.52 16.07
N SER A 552 -14.70 9.22 17.04
CA SER A 552 -13.26 9.48 16.92
C SER A 552 -12.57 8.40 16.11
N LEU A 553 -11.42 8.73 15.53
CA LEU A 553 -10.57 7.76 14.81
C LEU A 553 -10.18 6.57 15.70
N ASP A 554 -9.94 6.80 17.01
CA ASP A 554 -9.63 5.72 17.95
C ASP A 554 -10.78 4.70 18.06
N VAL A 555 -12.04 5.19 18.08
CA VAL A 555 -13.23 4.34 18.11
C VAL A 555 -13.37 3.53 16.82
N VAL A 556 -13.08 4.14 15.68
CA VAL A 556 -13.14 3.44 14.38
C VAL A 556 -12.05 2.38 14.27
N ILE A 557 -10.82 2.67 14.72
CA ILE A 557 -9.70 1.69 14.75
C ILE A 557 -10.07 0.50 15.64
N GLU A 558 -10.61 0.74 16.83
CA GLU A 558 -11.05 -0.33 17.73
C GLU A 558 -12.21 -1.14 17.11
N THR A 559 -13.17 -0.47 16.47
CA THR A 559 -14.27 -1.14 15.73
C THR A 559 -13.71 -2.03 14.61
N MET A 560 -12.71 -1.55 13.86
CA MET A 560 -12.04 -2.33 12.84
C MET A 560 -11.38 -3.59 13.43
N ARG A 561 -10.69 -3.46 14.57
CA ARG A 561 -10.06 -4.57 15.27
C ARG A 561 -11.09 -5.62 15.70
N GLN A 562 -12.20 -5.19 16.30
CA GLN A 562 -13.31 -6.06 16.71
C GLN A 562 -13.96 -6.75 15.51
N THR A 563 -14.34 -6.00 14.48
CA THR A 563 -14.92 -6.53 13.24
C THR A 563 -13.97 -7.53 12.57
N GLY A 564 -12.66 -7.23 12.60
CA GLY A 564 -11.64 -8.15 12.12
C GLY A 564 -11.62 -9.47 12.91
N ASN A 565 -11.72 -9.42 14.23
CA ASN A 565 -11.78 -10.62 15.08
C ASN A 565 -13.04 -11.46 14.82
N ASP A 566 -14.19 -10.80 14.60
CA ASP A 566 -15.48 -11.45 14.34
C ASP A 566 -15.59 -11.99 12.91
N MET A 567 -14.76 -11.49 11.99
CA MET A 567 -14.74 -11.93 10.59
C MET A 567 -14.28 -13.39 10.51
N LEU A 568 -15.07 -14.25 9.85
CA LEU A 568 -14.70 -15.64 9.62
C LEU A 568 -13.43 -15.76 8.77
N SER A 569 -12.59 -16.75 9.07
CA SER A 569 -11.29 -16.99 8.40
C SER A 569 -11.38 -17.06 6.88
N LYS A 570 -12.47 -17.63 6.32
CA LYS A 570 -12.72 -17.71 4.87
C LYS A 570 -12.81 -16.34 4.15
N TYR A 571 -12.92 -15.24 4.90
CA TYR A 571 -12.94 -13.86 4.38
C TYR A 571 -11.64 -13.09 4.65
N LYS A 572 -10.58 -13.79 5.09
CA LYS A 572 -9.29 -13.24 5.51
C LYS A 572 -8.14 -13.79 4.66
N GLU A 573 -8.10 -13.42 3.37
CA GLU A 573 -7.00 -13.76 2.44
C GLU A 573 -6.77 -15.29 2.28
N THR A 574 -7.86 -16.09 2.31
CA THR A 574 -7.79 -17.54 2.13
C THR A 574 -8.35 -18.02 0.79
N SER A 575 -9.10 -17.16 0.09
CA SER A 575 -9.84 -17.50 -1.14
C SER A 575 -10.87 -18.65 -0.97
N GLU A 576 -11.29 -18.91 0.28
CA GLU A 576 -12.27 -19.95 0.61
C GLU A 576 -13.71 -19.44 0.74
N GLY A 577 -13.93 -18.13 0.48
CA GLY A 577 -15.23 -17.48 0.62
C GLY A 577 -15.38 -16.22 -0.22
N GLY A 578 -16.53 -15.57 -0.11
CA GLY A 578 -16.82 -14.31 -0.78
C GLY A 578 -16.77 -14.37 -2.30
N LEU A 579 -16.15 -13.39 -2.94
CA LEU A 579 -16.01 -13.34 -4.41
C LEU A 579 -15.19 -14.50 -4.95
N ALA A 580 -14.18 -14.98 -4.21
CA ALA A 580 -13.29 -16.05 -4.65
C ALA A 580 -14.02 -17.35 -5.02
N VAL A 581 -15.16 -17.66 -4.38
CA VAL A 581 -15.93 -18.89 -4.61
C VAL A 581 -17.23 -18.66 -5.39
N ASN A 582 -17.62 -17.39 -5.61
CA ASN A 582 -18.86 -17.04 -6.30
C ASN A 582 -18.64 -16.58 -7.75
N VAL A 583 -17.40 -16.35 -8.15
CA VAL A 583 -17.05 -16.13 -9.56
C VAL A 583 -17.09 -17.49 -10.26
N VAL A 584 -18.06 -17.67 -11.15
CA VAL A 584 -18.13 -18.86 -12.00
C VAL A 584 -17.08 -18.68 -13.09
N GLU A 585 -16.09 -19.56 -13.13
CA GLU A 585 -15.18 -19.67 -14.27
C GLU A 585 -16.04 -20.09 -15.48
N CYS A 586 -16.21 -19.17 -16.44
CA CYS A 586 -16.90 -19.45 -17.71
C CYS A 586 -15.93 -20.03 -18.72
#